data_8ed51b9f169bbd1bee5a182908265f9d
#
_entry.id   8ed51b9f169bbd1bee5a182908265f9d
#
_cell.length_a   1.000
_cell.length_b   1.000
_cell.length_c   1.000
_cell.angle_alpha   90.00
_cell.angle_beta   90.00
_cell.angle_gamma   90.00
#
_symmetry.space_group_name_H-M   'P 1'
#
loop_
_entity.id
_entity.type
_entity.pdbx_description
1 polymer ?
#
loop_
_entity_poly.entity_id
_entity_poly.type
_entity_poly.pdbx_seq_one_letter_code
_entity_poly.pdbx_strand_id
1 'polypeptide(L)'
;MTSSDPAGRRPKIKAASVMRSAADQLAELLGRPPESVSALTRTEDGWEADVEVLEVERIPDTTSVLASYRVTLDEEGDLVEYRRTRRYTRGQIDRPN
;
A
#
# COMPACT_ATOMS: atom_id res chain seq x y z
N MET A 1 22.11 -7.28 -22.08
CA MET A 1 21.88 -6.73 -21.80
C MET A 1 21.21 -6.21 -21.71
N THR A 2 20.99 -6.26 -21.60
CA THR A 2 20.43 -5.78 -21.40
C THR A 2 19.99 -4.90 -21.37
N SER A 3 20.06 -4.67 -21.10
CA SER A 3 19.63 -3.91 -20.84
C SER A 3 19.18 -3.18 -21.35
N SER A 4 18.93 -3.42 -21.46
CA SER A 4 18.41 -2.77 -21.90
C SER A 4 17.97 -1.52 -21.94
N ASP A 5 18.49 -0.82 -21.52
CA ASP A 5 18.06 0.54 -21.51
C ASP A 5 19.10 1.40 -22.16
N PRO A 6 19.12 1.37 -23.42
CA PRO A 6 20.21 2.00 -24.15
C PRO A 6 20.24 3.49 -24.00
N ALA A 7 19.13 4.12 -23.67
CA ALA A 7 19.12 5.57 -23.58
C ALA A 7 19.36 6.06 -22.18
N GLY A 8 19.78 5.19 -21.30
CA GLY A 8 19.99 5.59 -19.92
C GLY A 8 18.71 5.71 -19.14
N ARG A 9 17.60 5.28 -19.67
CA ARG A 9 16.37 5.28 -18.92
C ARG A 9 16.45 4.27 -17.81
N ARG A 10 15.87 4.60 -16.69
CA ARG A 10 15.85 3.67 -15.60
C ARG A 10 14.89 2.53 -15.89
N PRO A 11 15.21 1.34 -15.45
CA PRO A 11 14.28 0.22 -15.63
C PRO A 11 12.97 0.54 -14.98
N LYS A 12 11.91 0.09 -15.59
CA LYS A 12 10.60 0.25 -15.00
C LYS A 12 10.44 -0.72 -13.86
N ILE A 13 9.95 -0.21 -12.75
CA ILE A 13 9.66 -1.04 -11.62
C ILE A 13 8.27 -1.65 -11.84
N LYS A 14 8.14 -2.91 -11.52
CA LYS A 14 6.88 -3.59 -11.74
C LYS A 14 5.87 -3.26 -10.66
N ALA A 15 4.61 -3.19 -11.05
CA ALA A 15 3.55 -2.87 -10.12
C ALA A 15 3.55 -3.80 -8.90
N ALA A 16 3.79 -5.09 -9.12
CA ALA A 16 3.81 -6.03 -8.00
C ALA A 16 4.89 -5.67 -6.99
N SER A 17 6.05 -5.23 -7.49
CA SER A 17 7.13 -4.82 -6.59
C SER A 17 6.77 -3.56 -5.83
N VAL A 18 6.08 -2.64 -6.49
CA VAL A 18 5.65 -1.41 -5.83
C VAL A 18 4.65 -1.72 -4.74
N MET A 19 3.70 -2.60 -5.01
CA MET A 19 2.72 -2.99 -4.01
C MET A 19 3.39 -3.58 -2.78
N ARG A 20 4.36 -4.47 -3.00
CA ARG A 20 5.08 -5.09 -1.92
C ARG A 20 5.89 -4.06 -1.13
N SER A 21 6.54 -3.16 -1.86
CA SER A 21 7.33 -2.12 -1.25
C SER A 21 6.48 -1.18 -0.40
N ALA A 22 5.31 -0.80 -0.92
CA ALA A 22 4.41 0.07 -0.18
C ALA A 22 3.97 -0.58 1.13
N ALA A 23 3.57 -1.84 1.05
CA ALA A 23 3.12 -2.55 2.24
C ALA A 23 4.23 -2.71 3.26
N ASP A 24 5.42 -3.09 2.80
CA ASP A 24 6.54 -3.35 3.69
C ASP A 24 7.01 -2.07 4.38
N GLN A 25 7.14 -1.00 3.63
CA GLN A 25 7.62 0.25 4.19
C GLN A 25 6.62 0.83 5.19
N LEU A 26 5.34 0.77 4.84
CA LEU A 26 4.33 1.26 5.76
C LEU A 26 4.29 0.42 7.04
N ALA A 27 4.38 -0.90 6.89
CA ALA A 27 4.39 -1.79 8.04
C ALA A 27 5.53 -1.46 8.98
N GLU A 28 6.69 -1.16 8.42
CA GLU A 28 7.86 -0.80 9.20
C GLU A 28 7.63 0.49 9.99
N LEU A 29 7.03 1.47 9.35
CA LEU A 29 6.78 2.74 10.00
C LEU A 29 5.74 2.66 11.09
N LEU A 30 4.71 1.85 10.86
CA LEU A 30 3.62 1.73 11.82
C LEU A 30 3.88 0.68 12.89
N GLY A 31 4.82 -0.22 12.65
CA GLY A 31 5.04 -1.32 13.56
C GLY A 31 3.93 -2.34 13.54
N ARG A 32 3.23 -2.46 12.43
CA ARG A 32 2.10 -3.38 12.29
C ARG A 32 2.16 -4.04 10.94
N PRO A 33 1.74 -5.29 10.86
CA PRO A 33 1.75 -5.98 9.57
C PRO A 33 0.66 -5.42 8.65
N PRO A 34 0.92 -5.39 7.35
CA PRO A 34 -0.11 -4.97 6.41
C PRO A 34 -1.12 -6.09 6.21
N GLU A 35 -2.34 -5.72 5.92
CA GLU A 35 -3.37 -6.70 5.61
C GLU A 35 -3.42 -6.95 4.11
N SER A 36 -3.45 -5.89 3.34
CA SER A 36 -3.53 -5.99 1.89
C SER A 36 -3.30 -4.63 1.28
N VAL A 37 -3.00 -4.62 -0.01
CA VAL A 37 -2.97 -3.39 -0.79
C VAL A 37 -4.25 -3.40 -1.61
N SER A 38 -5.12 -2.44 -1.35
CA SER A 38 -6.44 -2.42 -1.97
C SER A 38 -6.48 -1.62 -3.26
N ALA A 39 -5.48 -0.78 -3.51
CA ALA A 39 -5.43 0.00 -4.73
C ALA A 39 -4.00 0.41 -5.02
N LEU A 40 -3.68 0.54 -6.30
CA LEU A 40 -2.38 1.03 -6.73
C LEU A 40 -2.58 1.82 -8.00
N THR A 41 -2.08 3.05 -8.03
CA THR A 41 -2.24 3.93 -9.16
C THR A 41 -0.90 4.55 -9.52
N ARG A 42 -0.60 4.60 -10.80
CA ARG A 42 0.58 5.28 -11.28
C ARG A 42 0.28 6.77 -11.36
N THR A 43 1.20 7.59 -10.89
CA THR A 43 1.05 9.03 -10.94
C THR A 43 2.19 9.64 -11.74
N GLU A 44 2.13 10.95 -11.94
CA GLU A 44 3.20 11.63 -12.68
C GLU A 44 4.55 11.48 -12.00
N ASP A 45 4.55 11.51 -10.68
CA ASP A 45 5.81 11.52 -9.94
C ASP A 45 6.17 10.19 -9.33
N GLY A 46 5.32 9.19 -9.53
CA GLY A 46 5.59 7.89 -8.93
C GLY A 46 4.33 7.06 -8.83
N TRP A 47 3.96 6.71 -7.62
CA TRP A 47 2.83 5.81 -7.39
C TRP A 47 2.05 6.24 -6.17
N GLU A 48 0.81 5.78 -6.13
CA GLU A 48 -0.05 6.01 -4.98
C GLU A 48 -0.73 4.69 -4.66
N ALA A 49 -0.72 4.30 -3.41
CA ALA A 49 -1.28 3.01 -3.01
C ALA A 49 -2.18 3.20 -1.81
N ASP A 50 -3.20 2.35 -1.73
CA ASP A 50 -4.02 2.27 -0.53
C ASP A 50 -3.70 0.95 0.13
N VAL A 51 -3.27 1.00 1.38
CA VAL A 51 -2.86 -0.16 2.13
C VAL A 51 -3.76 -0.32 3.34
N GLU A 52 -4.30 -1.54 3.51
CA GLU A 52 -5.16 -1.84 4.64
C GLU A 52 -4.31 -2.44 5.75
N VAL A 53 -4.47 -1.94 6.95
CA VAL A 53 -3.67 -2.36 8.11
C VAL A 53 -4.62 -2.74 9.24
N LEU A 54 -4.33 -3.87 9.87
CA LEU A 54 -5.11 -4.31 11.03
C LEU A 54 -4.62 -3.55 12.26
N GLU A 55 -5.48 -2.74 12.85
CA GLU A 55 -5.12 -1.94 14.00
C GLU A 55 -5.47 -2.59 15.32
N VAL A 56 -6.64 -3.22 15.39
CA VAL A 56 -7.07 -3.89 16.60
C VAL A 56 -7.68 -5.22 16.22
N GLU A 57 -7.06 -6.28 16.69
CA GLU A 57 -7.58 -7.61 16.42
C GLU A 57 -8.57 -7.98 17.51
N ARG A 58 -9.73 -8.49 17.13
CA ARG A 58 -10.79 -8.84 18.07
C ARG A 58 -11.40 -10.17 17.73
N ILE A 59 -12.15 -10.68 18.69
CA ILE A 59 -12.91 -11.91 18.51
C ILE A 59 -14.37 -11.56 18.76
N PRO A 60 -15.25 -11.81 17.81
CA PRO A 60 -14.99 -12.42 16.50
C PRO A 60 -14.27 -11.46 15.56
N ASP A 61 -13.63 -12.02 14.56
CA ASP A 61 -12.79 -11.25 13.65
C ASP A 61 -13.54 -10.13 12.94
N THR A 62 -14.84 -10.29 12.73
CA THR A 62 -15.64 -9.26 12.08
C THR A 62 -15.67 -7.96 12.86
N THR A 63 -15.30 -7.98 14.14
CA THR A 63 -15.24 -6.77 14.94
C THR A 63 -13.84 -6.17 14.98
N SER A 64 -12.88 -6.81 14.31
CA SER A 64 -11.53 -6.26 14.23
C SER A 64 -11.54 -4.93 13.51
N VAL A 65 -10.64 -4.04 13.91
CA VAL A 65 -10.58 -2.69 13.39
C VAL A 65 -9.40 -2.57 12.43
N LEU A 66 -9.70 -2.07 11.25
CA LEU A 66 -8.69 -1.83 10.23
C LEU A 66 -8.62 -0.34 9.91
N ALA A 67 -7.54 0.04 9.26
CA ALA A 67 -7.39 1.40 8.77
C ALA A 67 -6.86 1.34 7.35
N SER A 68 -7.32 2.27 6.53
CA SER A 68 -6.78 2.45 5.19
C SER A 68 -5.79 3.59 5.24
N TYR A 69 -4.64 3.35 4.64
CA TYR A 69 -3.61 4.38 4.53
C TYR A 69 -3.35 4.68 3.07
N ARG A 70 -3.28 5.96 2.74
CA ARG A 70 -2.87 6.39 1.43
C ARG A 70 -1.36 6.59 1.47
N VAL A 71 -0.65 5.88 0.62
CA VAL A 71 0.81 5.91 0.58
C VAL A 71 1.25 6.48 -0.76
N THR A 72 2.12 7.47 -0.70
CA THR A 72 2.70 8.06 -1.91
C THR A 72 4.13 7.58 -2.02
N LEU A 73 4.48 7.07 -3.21
CA LEU A 73 5.81 6.55 -3.45
C LEU A 73 6.41 7.24 -4.66
N ASP A 74 7.74 7.34 -4.66
CA ASP A 74 8.41 7.91 -5.82
C ASP A 74 8.51 6.86 -6.93
N GLU A 75 9.20 7.22 -7.99
CA GLU A 75 9.28 6.35 -9.16
C GLU A 75 10.01 5.06 -8.90
N GLU A 76 10.84 5.04 -7.89
CA GLU A 76 11.56 3.83 -7.51
C GLU A 76 10.82 2.98 -6.50
N GLY A 77 9.65 3.43 -6.08
CA GLY A 77 8.87 2.67 -5.12
C GLY A 77 9.20 2.97 -3.68
N ASP A 78 9.93 4.04 -3.43
CA ASP A 78 10.24 4.43 -2.05
C ASP A 78 9.15 5.31 -1.50
N LEU A 79 8.78 5.07 -0.27
CA LEU A 79 7.71 5.79 0.39
C LEU A 79 8.11 7.24 0.66
N VAL A 80 7.27 8.16 0.20
CA VAL A 80 7.50 9.59 0.38
C VAL A 80 6.60 10.13 1.47
N GLU A 81 5.37 9.65 1.52
CA GLU A 81 4.38 10.22 2.42
C GLU A 81 3.31 9.17 2.68
N TYR A 82 2.70 9.23 3.86
CA TYR A 82 1.55 8.36 4.13
C TYR A 82 0.62 9.07 5.09
N ARG A 83 -0.65 8.68 5.03
CA ARG A 83 -1.64 9.21 5.97
C ARG A 83 -2.80 8.23 6.06
N ARG A 84 -3.43 8.20 7.23
CA ARG A 84 -4.61 7.37 7.40
C ARG A 84 -5.79 8.10 6.80
N THR A 85 -6.54 7.41 5.94
CA THR A 85 -7.68 8.00 5.28
C THR A 85 -9.00 7.53 5.86
N ARG A 86 -9.00 6.36 6.52
CA ARG A 86 -10.23 5.78 6.98
C ARG A 86 -9.96 4.73 8.03
N ARG A 87 -10.93 4.53 8.91
CA ARG A 87 -10.87 3.50 9.93
C ARG A 87 -12.23 2.83 9.96
N TYR A 88 -12.22 1.49 10.01
CA TYR A 88 -13.47 0.76 9.89
C TYR A 88 -13.33 -0.61 10.54
N THR A 89 -14.47 -1.28 10.80
CA THR A 89 -14.44 -2.65 11.28
C THR A 89 -14.51 -3.58 10.08
N ARG A 90 -13.89 -4.75 10.24
CA ARG A 90 -13.82 -5.70 9.14
C ARG A 90 -15.19 -6.09 8.62
N GLY A 91 -16.15 -6.27 9.52
CA GLY A 91 -17.48 -6.70 9.12
C GLY A 91 -18.25 -5.69 8.30
N GLN A 92 -17.83 -4.44 8.28
CA GLN A 92 -18.54 -3.40 7.54
C GLN A 92 -18.13 -3.32 6.09
N ILE A 93 -16.97 -3.90 5.77
CA ILE A 93 -16.39 -3.67 4.46
C ILE A 93 -17.17 -4.34 3.36
N ASP A 94 -17.83 -5.43 3.66
CA ASP A 94 -18.54 -6.21 2.66
C ASP A 94 -20.02 -6.05 2.69
N ARG A 95 -20.50 -5.02 3.31
CA ARG A 95 -21.91 -4.87 3.35
C ARG A 95 -22.43 -4.48 2.01
N PRO A 96 -23.23 -5.33 1.40
CA PRO A 96 -23.88 -4.94 0.14
C PRO A 96 -24.96 -3.97 0.48
N ASN A 97 -25.30 -3.17 -0.42
CA ASN A 97 -26.37 -2.24 -0.15
C ASN A 97 -27.58 -2.48 -0.89
#